data_021d4a82accd3a75c531bd53d961d557
#
_entry.id   021d4a82accd3a75c531bd53d961d557
#
_cell.length_a   1.000
_cell.length_b   1.000
_cell.length_c   1.000
_cell.angle_alpha   90.00
_cell.angle_beta   90.00
_cell.angle_gamma   90.00
#
_symmetry.space_group_name_H-M   'P 1'
#
loop_
_entity.id
_entity.type
_entity.pdbx_description
1 polymer ?
#
loop_
_entity_poly.entity_id
_entity_poly.type
_entity_poly.pdbx_seq_one_letter_code
_entity_poly.pdbx_strand_id
1 'polypeptide(L)'
;MPPKKVPTSKTSSTPVKSKGTTTKPAAKKADSQKAEAAAAAAAPPPMPPVTTISMKALGRLTEEANSKDPKKWPLVIDLQGNVATFFRYRDANVLQAELPGDLDADKLRRALLGALRFGKPLVLDMGSHDIREVEMVNDVEKNLLDSLLDKTLLDDERYLTLVKDQDEKEYHNSAYYATDRFSFVVITTNPSPNTLIAARMTCFQVE
;
A
#
# COMPACT_ATOMS: atom_id res chain seq x y z
N MET A 1 -44.60 26.12 32.72
CA MET A 1 -44.05 26.47 34.05
C MET A 1 -42.54 26.43 33.96
N PRO A 2 -41.89 27.42 34.55
CA PRO A 2 -40.59 27.96 34.10
C PRO A 2 -39.37 27.37 34.83
N PRO A 3 -38.16 27.84 34.48
CA PRO A 3 -36.88 27.24 34.82
C PRO A 3 -36.29 27.75 36.16
N LYS A 4 -35.34 27.06 36.73
CA LYS A 4 -34.48 27.53 37.83
C LYS A 4 -33.01 27.34 37.48
N LYS A 5 -32.36 28.43 37.15
CA LYS A 5 -31.43 29.34 37.83
C LYS A 5 -30.25 28.70 38.58
N VAL A 6 -29.09 29.08 38.06
CA VAL A 6 -27.71 29.05 38.55
C VAL A 6 -27.60 29.75 39.93
N PRO A 7 -26.54 29.43 40.74
CA PRO A 7 -25.62 30.54 40.99
C PRO A 7 -24.14 30.22 40.88
N THR A 8 -23.45 31.19 40.37
CA THR A 8 -22.08 31.55 40.42
C THR A 8 -21.52 31.78 41.84
N SER A 9 -20.27 31.47 42.10
CA SER A 9 -19.46 32.23 43.03
C SER A 9 -17.97 32.24 42.65
N LYS A 10 -17.47 33.47 42.58
CA LYS A 10 -16.08 33.94 42.44
C LYS A 10 -15.34 33.83 43.77
N THR A 11 -13.99 33.80 43.70
CA THR A 11 -12.98 34.67 44.32
C THR A 11 -11.64 33.97 44.29
N SER A 12 -10.63 34.45 43.63
CA SER A 12 -9.59 35.48 43.88
C SER A 12 -8.59 35.03 44.97
N SER A 13 -7.31 34.90 44.64
CA SER A 13 -6.26 35.90 44.87
C SER A 13 -4.85 35.28 44.77
N THR A 14 -3.99 36.05 44.16
CA THR A 14 -2.52 36.03 44.02
C THR A 14 -1.82 36.48 45.31
N PRO A 15 -0.47 36.66 45.35
CA PRO A 15 0.72 35.87 45.06
C PRO A 15 1.74 35.90 46.25
N VAL A 16 2.79 35.07 46.23
CA VAL A 16 4.03 35.38 47.01
C VAL A 16 5.27 34.97 46.23
N LYS A 17 6.14 35.98 46.10
CA LYS A 17 7.55 35.93 45.66
C LYS A 17 8.44 35.42 46.77
N SER A 18 9.47 34.63 46.51
CA SER A 18 10.77 34.77 47.15
C SER A 18 11.91 34.21 46.29
N LYS A 19 12.99 34.95 46.31
CA LYS A 19 14.30 34.88 45.67
C LYS A 19 15.20 33.80 46.30
N GLY A 20 16.21 33.43 45.53
CA GLY A 20 17.52 32.98 46.03
C GLY A 20 18.08 31.80 45.31
N THR A 21 18.98 31.95 44.47
CA THR A 21 20.45 32.06 44.44
C THR A 21 21.11 30.79 43.88
N THR A 22 21.73 30.94 42.72
CA THR A 22 23.02 30.40 42.22
C THR A 22 23.58 29.10 42.79
N THR A 23 23.83 28.13 41.91
CA THR A 23 25.19 27.62 41.62
C THR A 23 25.17 26.68 40.39
N LYS A 24 26.05 26.99 39.44
CA LYS A 24 26.52 26.08 38.36
C LYS A 24 27.77 25.39 38.94
N PRO A 25 28.06 24.10 38.60
CA PRO A 25 28.89 23.89 37.43
C PRO A 25 28.61 22.60 36.62
N ALA A 26 28.81 22.75 35.33
CA ALA A 26 29.60 21.96 34.38
C ALA A 26 29.49 20.43 34.30
N ALA A 27 29.36 20.00 33.04
CA ALA A 27 29.82 18.76 32.42
C ALA A 27 28.92 17.52 32.53
N LYS A 28 28.17 17.27 31.44
CA LYS A 28 28.24 16.05 30.65
C LYS A 28 27.47 16.22 29.32
N LYS A 29 28.16 16.81 28.35
CA LYS A 29 27.91 16.59 26.93
C LYS A 29 28.66 15.29 26.57
N ALA A 30 27.97 14.22 26.38
CA ALA A 30 28.36 13.03 25.62
C ALA A 30 27.29 11.97 25.88
N ASP A 31 26.30 11.85 24.99
CA ASP A 31 25.60 10.63 24.64
C ASP A 31 24.34 10.85 23.74
N SER A 32 24.26 11.98 23.05
CA SER A 32 23.15 12.20 22.09
C SER A 32 23.59 12.16 20.63
N GLN A 33 24.77 11.63 20.31
CA GLN A 33 25.27 11.57 18.92
C GLN A 33 25.48 10.15 18.38
N LYS A 34 24.88 9.12 18.99
CA LYS A 34 25.07 7.73 18.51
C LYS A 34 23.79 7.04 18.01
N ALA A 35 22.68 7.77 17.93
CA ALA A 35 21.43 7.23 17.37
C ALA A 35 21.05 7.78 15.99
N GLU A 36 21.83 8.70 15.42
CA GLU A 36 21.53 9.38 14.15
C GLU A 36 22.45 8.97 12.98
N ALA A 37 23.31 8.00 13.20
CA ALA A 37 24.29 7.54 12.20
C ALA A 37 23.99 6.14 11.62
N ALA A 38 22.76 5.62 11.75
CA ALA A 38 22.39 4.31 11.20
C ALA A 38 21.34 4.37 10.06
N ALA A 39 20.98 5.55 9.60
CA ALA A 39 20.25 5.74 8.35
C ALA A 39 21.21 6.21 7.24
N ALA A 40 22.37 5.57 7.12
CA ALA A 40 23.18 5.71 5.92
C ALA A 40 22.35 5.15 4.76
N ALA A 41 21.84 6.03 3.92
CA ALA A 41 21.09 5.75 2.71
C ALA A 41 21.79 4.67 1.89
N ALA A 42 21.31 3.44 2.00
CA ALA A 42 21.65 2.42 1.03
C ALA A 42 21.21 2.97 -0.34
N ALA A 43 22.13 3.04 -1.29
CA ALA A 43 21.81 3.45 -2.65
C ALA A 43 20.58 2.63 -3.12
N PRO A 44 19.62 3.23 -3.82
CA PRO A 44 18.46 2.50 -4.30
C PRO A 44 18.93 1.28 -5.10
N PRO A 45 18.27 0.13 -4.99
CA PRO A 45 18.65 -1.07 -5.72
C PRO A 45 18.67 -0.79 -7.22
N PRO A 46 19.55 -1.42 -7.99
CA PRO A 46 19.55 -1.28 -9.43
C PRO A 46 18.23 -1.78 -10.02
N MET A 47 17.81 -1.20 -11.14
CA MET A 47 16.62 -1.65 -11.86
C MET A 47 16.77 -3.15 -12.21
N PRO A 48 15.79 -3.99 -11.88
CA PRO A 48 15.82 -5.41 -12.26
C PRO A 48 15.78 -5.58 -13.79
N PRO A 49 16.19 -6.74 -14.30
CA PRO A 49 16.09 -7.02 -15.72
C PRO A 49 14.63 -6.96 -16.19
N VAL A 50 14.40 -6.20 -17.25
CA VAL A 50 13.07 -6.06 -17.87
C VAL A 50 12.97 -7.06 -19.04
N THR A 51 11.88 -7.81 -19.09
CA THR A 51 11.63 -8.76 -20.18
C THR A 51 10.58 -8.19 -21.12
N THR A 52 10.87 -8.19 -22.40
CA THR A 52 9.88 -7.81 -23.41
C THR A 52 8.82 -8.89 -23.56
N ILE A 53 7.55 -8.48 -23.62
CA ILE A 53 6.39 -9.36 -23.79
C ILE A 53 5.44 -8.75 -24.81
N SER A 54 4.85 -9.58 -25.67
CA SER A 54 3.84 -9.10 -26.64
C SER A 54 2.47 -8.99 -25.98
N MET A 55 1.60 -8.11 -26.53
CA MET A 55 0.20 -8.01 -26.10
C MET A 55 -0.54 -9.36 -26.10
N LYS A 56 -0.22 -10.26 -27.02
CA LYS A 56 -0.84 -11.59 -27.08
C LYS A 56 -0.48 -12.48 -25.89
N ALA A 57 0.68 -12.30 -25.33
CA ALA A 57 1.17 -13.07 -24.18
C ALA A 57 0.65 -12.56 -22.83
N LEU A 58 0.00 -11.39 -22.77
CA LEU A 58 -0.58 -10.85 -21.54
C LEU A 58 -1.59 -11.79 -20.88
N GLY A 59 -2.26 -12.65 -21.66
CA GLY A 59 -3.17 -13.65 -21.12
C GLY A 59 -2.49 -14.69 -20.22
N ARG A 60 -1.16 -14.85 -20.30
CA ARG A 60 -0.34 -15.75 -19.48
C ARG A 60 0.71 -15.00 -18.66
N LEU A 61 0.50 -13.69 -18.44
CA LEU A 61 1.46 -12.83 -17.74
C LEU A 61 1.85 -13.39 -16.37
N THR A 62 0.88 -13.87 -15.60
CA THR A 62 1.12 -14.43 -14.26
C THR A 62 1.90 -15.74 -14.32
N GLU A 63 1.65 -16.58 -15.31
CA GLU A 63 2.40 -17.82 -15.53
C GLU A 63 3.85 -17.51 -15.91
N GLU A 64 4.05 -16.53 -16.81
CA GLU A 64 5.37 -16.06 -17.21
C GLU A 64 6.14 -15.44 -16.04
N ALA A 65 5.48 -14.66 -15.18
CA ALA A 65 6.09 -14.11 -13.98
C ALA A 65 6.49 -15.22 -12.99
N ASN A 66 5.58 -16.16 -12.73
CA ASN A 66 5.82 -17.29 -11.84
C ASN A 66 6.92 -18.23 -12.34
N SER A 67 7.07 -18.39 -13.65
CA SER A 67 8.16 -19.19 -14.22
C SER A 67 9.54 -18.57 -13.98
N LYS A 68 9.61 -17.27 -13.83
CA LYS A 68 10.85 -16.52 -13.52
C LYS A 68 11.14 -16.47 -12.03
N ASP A 69 10.13 -16.04 -11.26
CA ASP A 69 10.19 -15.97 -9.81
C ASP A 69 8.77 -16.14 -9.22
N PRO A 70 8.45 -17.31 -8.65
CA PRO A 70 7.12 -17.58 -8.12
C PRO A 70 6.76 -16.72 -6.90
N LYS A 71 7.76 -16.06 -6.30
CA LYS A 71 7.56 -15.17 -5.15
C LYS A 71 7.21 -13.74 -5.54
N LYS A 72 7.29 -13.39 -6.82
CA LYS A 72 7.07 -12.04 -7.31
C LYS A 72 5.83 -11.94 -8.19
N TRP A 73 5.17 -10.78 -8.12
CA TRP A 73 4.10 -10.40 -9.02
C TRP A 73 4.65 -9.66 -10.26
N PRO A 74 3.91 -9.66 -11.38
CA PRO A 74 4.31 -8.89 -12.56
C PRO A 74 4.11 -7.38 -12.38
N LEU A 75 5.13 -6.61 -12.77
CA LEU A 75 5.07 -5.17 -13.06
C LEU A 75 5.18 -4.98 -14.55
N VAL A 76 4.20 -4.34 -15.16
CA VAL A 76 4.13 -4.13 -16.61
C VAL A 76 4.40 -2.67 -16.94
N ILE A 77 5.45 -2.42 -17.71
CA ILE A 77 5.75 -1.11 -18.28
C ILE A 77 5.05 -1.03 -19.64
N ASP A 78 4.00 -0.21 -19.71
CA ASP A 78 3.15 -0.03 -20.88
C ASP A 78 3.23 1.42 -21.38
N LEU A 79 4.18 1.70 -22.23
CA LEU A 79 4.40 3.04 -22.76
C LEU A 79 3.27 3.52 -23.69
N GLN A 80 2.42 2.61 -24.16
CA GLN A 80 1.32 2.92 -25.09
C GLN A 80 -0.05 3.02 -24.39
N GLY A 81 -0.19 2.56 -23.13
CA GLY A 81 -1.43 2.60 -22.36
C GLY A 81 -2.49 1.58 -22.80
N ASN A 82 -2.10 0.49 -23.45
CA ASN A 82 -3.04 -0.51 -23.98
C ASN A 82 -3.33 -1.66 -23.01
N VAL A 83 -2.42 -1.92 -22.07
CA VAL A 83 -2.50 -3.08 -21.15
C VAL A 83 -3.67 -2.97 -20.19
N ALA A 84 -3.93 -1.79 -19.64
CA ALA A 84 -5.10 -1.56 -18.78
C ALA A 84 -6.41 -1.85 -19.53
N THR A 85 -6.50 -1.43 -20.80
CA THR A 85 -7.64 -1.73 -21.65
C THR A 85 -7.80 -3.22 -21.88
N PHE A 86 -6.70 -3.96 -22.12
CA PHE A 86 -6.73 -5.41 -22.25
C PHE A 86 -7.34 -6.07 -21.01
N PHE A 87 -6.93 -5.67 -19.80
CA PHE A 87 -7.45 -6.24 -18.57
C PHE A 87 -8.92 -5.87 -18.31
N ARG A 88 -9.39 -4.69 -18.73
CA ARG A 88 -10.81 -4.32 -18.62
C ARG A 88 -11.74 -5.20 -19.47
N TYR A 89 -11.25 -5.71 -20.61
CA TYR A 89 -11.99 -6.67 -21.43
C TYR A 89 -11.86 -8.11 -20.94
N ARG A 90 -11.05 -8.34 -19.93
CA ARG A 90 -10.93 -9.61 -19.22
C ARG A 90 -11.68 -9.55 -17.91
N ASP A 91 -11.91 -10.69 -17.30
CA ASP A 91 -12.55 -10.76 -15.98
C ASP A 91 -11.56 -10.41 -14.86
N ALA A 92 -11.14 -9.14 -14.81
CA ALA A 92 -10.17 -8.60 -13.87
C ALA A 92 -10.75 -7.41 -13.11
N ASN A 93 -10.31 -7.21 -11.87
CA ASN A 93 -10.60 -6.01 -11.09
C ASN A 93 -9.51 -4.97 -11.38
N VAL A 94 -9.85 -3.96 -12.18
CA VAL A 94 -8.91 -2.90 -12.58
C VAL A 94 -9.21 -1.64 -11.78
N LEU A 95 -8.23 -1.15 -11.04
CA LEU A 95 -8.25 0.13 -10.33
C LEU A 95 -7.23 1.08 -10.96
N GLN A 96 -7.58 2.36 -11.07
CA GLN A 96 -6.77 3.37 -11.76
C GLN A 96 -6.38 4.49 -10.82
N ALA A 97 -5.07 4.78 -10.71
CA ALA A 97 -4.57 5.88 -9.90
C ALA A 97 -5.07 7.26 -10.36
N GLU A 98 -5.33 7.39 -11.67
CA GLU A 98 -5.78 8.65 -12.25
C GLU A 98 -7.27 8.93 -12.01
N LEU A 99 -8.06 7.94 -11.62
CA LEU A 99 -9.48 8.13 -11.32
C LEU A 99 -9.68 8.45 -9.83
N PRO A 100 -10.27 9.60 -9.50
CA PRO A 100 -10.56 9.96 -8.12
C PRO A 100 -11.37 8.87 -7.40
N GLY A 101 -10.89 8.44 -6.24
CA GLY A 101 -11.55 7.43 -5.41
C GLY A 101 -11.34 5.98 -5.82
N ASP A 102 -10.66 5.69 -6.93
CA ASP A 102 -10.38 4.31 -7.34
C ASP A 102 -9.40 3.60 -6.40
N LEU A 103 -8.45 4.35 -5.86
CA LEU A 103 -7.49 3.84 -4.89
C LEU A 103 -7.85 4.21 -3.44
N ASP A 104 -9.10 4.62 -3.18
CA ASP A 104 -9.57 4.77 -1.80
C ASP A 104 -9.37 3.47 -1.04
N ALA A 105 -8.89 3.61 0.20
CA ALA A 105 -8.54 2.49 1.06
C ALA A 105 -9.61 1.40 1.11
N ASP A 106 -10.87 1.78 1.29
CA ASP A 106 -11.97 0.82 1.39
C ASP A 106 -12.34 0.21 0.04
N LYS A 107 -12.21 0.97 -1.06
CA LYS A 107 -12.44 0.46 -2.41
C LYS A 107 -11.36 -0.55 -2.81
N LEU A 108 -10.09 -0.23 -2.57
CA LEU A 108 -8.97 -1.14 -2.81
C LEU A 108 -9.13 -2.44 -2.00
N ARG A 109 -9.45 -2.32 -0.71
CA ARG A 109 -9.69 -3.46 0.18
C ARG A 109 -10.79 -4.37 -0.37
N ARG A 110 -11.95 -3.82 -0.72
CA ARG A 110 -13.07 -4.59 -1.26
C ARG A 110 -12.76 -5.20 -2.62
N ALA A 111 -12.07 -4.48 -3.50
CA ALA A 111 -11.63 -5.00 -4.78
C ALA A 111 -10.67 -6.18 -4.61
N LEU A 112 -9.74 -6.10 -3.64
CA LEU A 112 -8.82 -7.18 -3.29
C LEU A 112 -9.57 -8.41 -2.77
N LEU A 113 -10.48 -8.23 -1.80
CA LEU A 113 -11.30 -9.34 -1.27
C LEU A 113 -12.14 -9.99 -2.36
N GLY A 114 -12.75 -9.19 -3.24
CA GLY A 114 -13.49 -9.70 -4.38
C GLY A 114 -12.61 -10.47 -5.37
N ALA A 115 -11.41 -9.95 -5.65
CA ALA A 115 -10.44 -10.62 -6.52
C ALA A 115 -9.99 -11.98 -5.94
N LEU A 116 -9.67 -12.02 -4.65
CA LEU A 116 -9.30 -13.25 -3.94
C LEU A 116 -10.44 -14.28 -3.94
N ARG A 117 -11.66 -13.84 -3.64
CA ARG A 117 -12.83 -14.71 -3.60
C ARG A 117 -13.12 -15.40 -4.92
N PHE A 118 -13.04 -14.65 -6.02
CA PHE A 118 -13.39 -15.15 -7.35
C PHE A 118 -12.17 -15.64 -8.16
N GLY A 119 -10.96 -15.55 -7.61
CA GLY A 119 -9.74 -15.94 -8.31
C GLY A 119 -9.45 -15.06 -9.52
N LYS A 120 -9.77 -13.77 -9.42
CA LYS A 120 -9.58 -12.80 -10.49
C LYS A 120 -8.28 -12.04 -10.33
N PRO A 121 -7.68 -11.56 -11.43
CA PRO A 121 -6.59 -10.59 -11.31
C PRO A 121 -7.05 -9.29 -10.65
N LEU A 122 -6.28 -8.79 -9.68
CA LEU A 122 -6.34 -7.42 -9.23
C LEU A 122 -5.27 -6.63 -9.97
N VAL A 123 -5.67 -5.62 -10.71
CA VAL A 123 -4.79 -4.81 -11.55
C VAL A 123 -4.79 -3.38 -11.03
N LEU A 124 -3.61 -2.87 -10.67
CA LEU A 124 -3.42 -1.46 -10.36
C LEU A 124 -2.78 -0.77 -11.58
N ASP A 125 -3.57 0.06 -12.25
CA ASP A 125 -3.11 0.94 -13.32
C ASP A 125 -2.66 2.26 -12.69
N MET A 126 -1.35 2.41 -12.55
CA MET A 126 -0.74 3.57 -11.91
C MET A 126 -0.56 4.74 -12.87
N GLY A 127 -0.73 4.52 -14.18
CA GLY A 127 -0.40 5.54 -15.17
C GLY A 127 1.04 6.01 -14.98
N SER A 128 1.25 7.31 -14.84
CA SER A 128 2.55 7.94 -14.58
C SER A 128 2.92 8.02 -13.10
N HIS A 129 1.99 7.67 -12.18
CA HIS A 129 2.19 7.77 -10.75
C HIS A 129 3.08 6.65 -10.20
N ASP A 130 3.84 6.96 -9.15
CA ASP A 130 4.52 5.93 -8.36
C ASP A 130 3.54 5.31 -7.36
N ILE A 131 3.52 3.99 -7.26
CA ILE A 131 2.66 3.28 -6.32
C ILE A 131 2.90 3.70 -4.86
N ARG A 132 4.10 4.17 -4.52
CA ARG A 132 4.41 4.70 -3.18
C ARG A 132 3.95 6.13 -2.95
N GLU A 133 3.73 6.89 -3.99
CA GLU A 133 3.21 8.27 -3.90
C GLU A 133 1.70 8.28 -3.66
N VAL A 134 1.03 7.16 -3.87
CA VAL A 134 -0.39 7.01 -3.57
C VAL A 134 -0.53 6.73 -2.09
N GLU A 135 -0.69 7.78 -1.30
CA GLU A 135 -0.82 7.73 0.18
C GLU A 135 -1.90 6.74 0.64
N MET A 136 -2.95 6.60 -0.13
CA MET A 136 -4.10 5.72 0.17
C MET A 136 -3.77 4.24 0.16
N VAL A 137 -2.78 3.79 -0.59
CA VAL A 137 -2.32 2.39 -0.56
C VAL A 137 -1.62 2.07 0.76
N ASN A 138 -1.05 3.09 1.43
CA ASN A 138 -0.39 2.96 2.72
C ASN A 138 -1.35 3.03 3.91
N ASP A 139 -2.55 3.63 3.73
CA ASP A 139 -3.51 3.85 4.82
C ASP A 139 -4.43 2.66 5.08
N VAL A 140 -4.54 1.70 4.17
CA VAL A 140 -5.53 0.60 4.28
C VAL A 140 -5.22 -0.38 5.41
N GLU A 141 -4.08 -0.47 5.87
CA GLU A 141 -3.49 -1.12 7.04
C GLU A 141 -1.99 -1.03 6.86
N LYS A 142 -1.30 -0.63 7.88
CA LYS A 142 0.12 -0.22 7.88
C LYS A 142 1.11 -1.11 7.13
N ASN A 143 0.72 -2.12 6.40
CA ASN A 143 1.59 -2.99 5.60
C ASN A 143 0.84 -3.75 4.50
N LEU A 144 -0.37 -3.32 4.10
CA LEU A 144 -1.13 -4.07 3.10
C LEU A 144 -0.36 -4.21 1.78
N LEU A 145 0.21 -3.11 1.29
CA LEU A 145 0.99 -3.15 0.06
C LEU A 145 2.20 -4.08 0.19
N ASP A 146 2.92 -4.01 1.31
CA ASP A 146 4.08 -4.85 1.53
C ASP A 146 3.70 -6.34 1.62
N SER A 147 2.65 -6.67 2.37
CA SER A 147 2.17 -8.05 2.48
C SER A 147 1.60 -8.60 1.17
N LEU A 148 1.00 -7.73 0.34
CA LEU A 148 0.53 -8.10 -0.99
C LEU A 148 1.71 -8.35 -1.94
N LEU A 149 2.70 -7.43 -1.97
CA LEU A 149 3.89 -7.57 -2.81
C LEU A 149 4.71 -8.82 -2.49
N ASP A 150 4.85 -9.15 -1.21
CA ASP A 150 5.59 -10.34 -0.74
C ASP A 150 4.74 -11.62 -0.73
N LYS A 151 3.48 -11.54 -1.15
CA LYS A 151 2.50 -12.64 -1.14
C LYS A 151 2.14 -13.15 0.27
N THR A 152 2.69 -12.59 1.34
CA THR A 152 2.43 -13.02 2.72
C THR A 152 0.98 -12.82 3.15
N LEU A 153 0.23 -11.97 2.44
CA LEU A 153 -1.21 -11.81 2.62
C LEU A 153 -1.99 -13.09 2.31
N LEU A 154 -1.45 -13.96 1.45
CA LEU A 154 -2.08 -15.22 1.06
C LEU A 154 -1.77 -16.34 2.06
N ASP A 155 -0.72 -16.18 2.88
CA ASP A 155 -0.32 -17.16 3.87
C ASP A 155 -1.36 -17.22 5.00
N ASP A 156 -1.74 -18.43 5.41
CA ASP A 156 -2.64 -18.69 6.54
C ASP A 156 -3.94 -17.85 6.48
N GLU A 157 -4.42 -17.58 5.26
CA GLU A 157 -5.66 -16.81 5.02
C GLU A 157 -5.66 -15.41 5.67
N ARG A 158 -4.49 -14.75 5.77
CA ARG A 158 -4.37 -13.43 6.41
C ARG A 158 -5.25 -12.36 5.77
N TYR A 159 -5.63 -12.51 4.50
CA TYR A 159 -6.60 -11.63 3.84
C TYR A 159 -7.95 -11.56 4.57
N LEU A 160 -8.31 -12.55 5.38
CA LEU A 160 -9.55 -12.52 6.17
C LEU A 160 -9.53 -11.42 7.24
N THR A 161 -8.34 -10.96 7.68
CA THR A 161 -8.22 -9.82 8.61
C THR A 161 -8.71 -8.51 7.98
N LEU A 162 -8.78 -8.46 6.66
CA LEU A 162 -9.28 -7.30 5.91
C LEU A 162 -10.81 -7.23 5.89
N VAL A 163 -11.49 -8.31 6.22
CA VAL A 163 -12.97 -8.35 6.24
C VAL A 163 -13.47 -7.58 7.46
N LYS A 164 -14.41 -6.64 7.24
CA LYS A 164 -15.02 -5.84 8.29
C LYS A 164 -16.43 -6.37 8.60
N ASP A 165 -16.91 -6.15 9.83
CA ASP A 165 -18.25 -6.60 10.27
C ASP A 165 -19.39 -6.07 9.39
N GLN A 166 -19.20 -4.91 8.78
CA GLN A 166 -20.17 -4.28 7.89
C GLN A 166 -20.14 -4.80 6.45
N ASP A 167 -19.15 -5.62 6.10
CA ASP A 167 -19.10 -6.21 4.77
C ASP A 167 -20.23 -7.24 4.60
N GLU A 168 -20.63 -7.46 3.36
CA GLU A 168 -21.63 -8.46 3.03
C GLU A 168 -21.22 -9.84 3.57
N LYS A 169 -22.18 -10.62 4.06
CA LYS A 169 -21.95 -11.96 4.61
C LYS A 169 -21.12 -12.87 3.70
N GLU A 170 -21.14 -12.58 2.43
CA GLU A 170 -20.42 -13.32 1.40
C GLU A 170 -18.89 -13.16 1.48
N TYR A 171 -18.39 -12.11 2.13
CA TYR A 171 -16.96 -11.90 2.36
C TYR A 171 -16.46 -12.56 3.66
N HIS A 172 -17.38 -12.98 4.53
CA HIS A 172 -17.03 -13.70 5.74
C HIS A 172 -16.84 -15.18 5.43
N ASN A 173 -15.87 -15.80 6.03
CA ASN A 173 -15.47 -17.22 6.01
C ASN A 173 -16.11 -18.10 4.92
N SER A 174 -15.46 -19.09 4.43
CA SER A 174 -15.95 -20.11 3.47
C SER A 174 -16.21 -19.68 2.01
N ALA A 175 -16.09 -18.41 1.66
CA ALA A 175 -16.36 -17.95 0.30
C ALA A 175 -15.12 -17.85 -0.62
N TYR A 176 -13.95 -18.25 -0.14
CA TYR A 176 -12.66 -18.07 -0.84
C TYR A 176 -12.14 -19.38 -1.42
N TYR A 177 -12.82 -19.89 -2.45
CA TYR A 177 -12.47 -21.19 -3.08
C TYR A 177 -11.46 -21.07 -4.23
N ALA A 178 -11.13 -19.86 -4.63
CA ALA A 178 -10.39 -19.60 -5.86
C ALA A 178 -9.13 -18.74 -5.64
N THR A 179 -8.68 -18.63 -4.41
CA THR A 179 -7.50 -17.83 -4.05
C THR A 179 -6.23 -18.29 -4.75
N ASP A 180 -6.13 -19.56 -5.09
CA ASP A 180 -5.05 -20.16 -5.87
C ASP A 180 -4.91 -19.56 -7.29
N ARG A 181 -6.01 -19.04 -7.85
CA ARG A 181 -6.05 -18.37 -9.16
C ARG A 181 -5.86 -16.87 -9.10
N PHE A 182 -5.87 -16.30 -7.89
CA PHE A 182 -5.65 -14.88 -7.69
C PHE A 182 -4.29 -14.45 -8.23
N SER A 183 -4.23 -13.29 -8.84
CA SER A 183 -3.00 -12.65 -9.25
C SER A 183 -3.07 -11.14 -9.02
N PHE A 184 -1.91 -10.56 -8.76
CA PHE A 184 -1.76 -9.12 -8.60
C PHE A 184 -0.86 -8.59 -9.71
N VAL A 185 -1.29 -7.53 -10.38
CA VAL A 185 -0.59 -6.93 -11.51
C VAL A 185 -0.50 -5.42 -11.29
N VAL A 186 0.68 -4.86 -11.47
CA VAL A 186 0.87 -3.41 -11.50
C VAL A 186 1.21 -2.99 -12.92
N ILE A 187 0.55 -1.96 -13.43
CA ILE A 187 0.80 -1.36 -14.74
C ILE A 187 1.30 0.07 -14.52
N THR A 188 2.32 0.46 -15.25
CA THR A 188 2.82 1.84 -15.25
C THR A 188 3.18 2.27 -16.65
N THR A 189 2.94 3.55 -16.96
CA THR A 189 3.43 4.19 -18.20
C THR A 189 4.80 4.83 -17.99
N ASN A 190 5.33 4.83 -16.75
CA ASN A 190 6.65 5.34 -16.45
C ASN A 190 7.73 4.38 -16.96
N PRO A 191 8.62 4.79 -17.88
CA PRO A 191 9.70 3.94 -18.39
C PRO A 191 10.74 3.58 -17.33
N SER A 192 10.78 4.34 -16.23
CA SER A 192 11.72 4.13 -15.12
C SER A 192 10.96 4.09 -13.79
N PRO A 193 10.23 2.99 -13.51
CA PRO A 193 9.47 2.88 -12.28
C PRO A 193 10.37 2.86 -11.05
N ASN A 194 9.80 3.12 -9.89
CA ASN A 194 10.53 3.11 -8.62
C ASN A 194 11.28 1.78 -8.42
N THR A 195 12.59 1.86 -8.26
CA THR A 195 13.47 0.69 -8.19
C THR A 195 13.21 -0.17 -6.95
N LEU A 196 12.74 0.40 -5.84
CA LEU A 196 12.39 -0.35 -4.64
C LEU A 196 11.19 -1.27 -4.87
N ILE A 197 10.20 -0.82 -5.65
CA ILE A 197 9.05 -1.63 -6.03
C ILE A 197 9.43 -2.61 -7.14
N ALA A 198 10.11 -2.12 -8.16
CA ALA A 198 10.54 -2.95 -9.29
C ALA A 198 11.41 -4.13 -8.83
N ALA A 199 12.29 -3.95 -7.85
CA ALA A 199 13.11 -5.03 -7.29
C ALA A 199 12.30 -6.15 -6.62
N ARG A 200 11.09 -5.86 -6.15
CA ARG A 200 10.15 -6.82 -5.53
C ARG A 200 9.19 -7.47 -6.53
N MET A 201 9.24 -7.09 -7.79
CA MET A 201 8.35 -7.55 -8.85
C MET A 201 9.13 -8.13 -10.03
N THR A 202 8.47 -8.90 -10.87
CA THR A 202 9.01 -9.35 -12.15
C THR A 202 8.63 -8.34 -13.22
N CYS A 203 9.63 -7.65 -13.78
CA CYS A 203 9.39 -6.56 -14.73
C CYS A 203 9.24 -7.03 -16.16
N PHE A 204 8.17 -6.55 -16.80
CA PHE A 204 7.88 -6.76 -18.21
C PHE A 204 7.68 -5.42 -18.92
N GLN A 205 8.10 -5.34 -20.16
CA GLN A 205 7.77 -4.22 -21.05
C GLN A 205 6.98 -4.75 -22.22
N VAL A 206 5.86 -4.09 -22.53
CA VAL A 206 4.99 -4.48 -23.65
C VAL A 206 5.40 -3.77 -24.93
N GLU A 207 5.44 -4.54 -26.02
CA GLU A 207 5.64 -4.09 -27.39
C GLU A 207 4.40 -4.34 -28.24
#